data_d00b9112e576d9a5e72f83f648859a5a
#
_entry.id   d00b9112e576d9a5e72f83f648859a5a
#
_cell.length_a   1.000
_cell.length_b   1.000
_cell.length_c   1.000
_cell.angle_alpha   90.00
_cell.angle_beta   90.00
_cell.angle_gamma   90.00
#
_symmetry.space_group_name_H-M   'P 1'
#
loop_
_entity.id
_entity.type
_entity.pdbx_description
1 polymer ?
#
loop_
_entity_poly.entity_id
_entity_poly.type
_entity_poly.pdbx_seq_one_letter_code
_entity_poly.pdbx_strand_id
1 'polypeptide(L)'
;MKWQEMRQLFPNQFVLFSVLEFHQEGTRRYIDEVEPIRAVADEDARTEFDQAGPGKLVYHTSSKVCIIRIRRRKRSRVRRKKTK
;
A
#
# COMPACT_ATOMS: atom_id res chain seq x y z
N MET A 1 -6.88 -6.91 -11.16
CA MET A 1 -5.90 -6.69 -12.24
C MET A 1 -4.51 -6.67 -11.66
N LYS A 2 -3.53 -6.88 -12.50
CA LYS A 2 -2.13 -6.78 -12.07
C LYS A 2 -1.72 -5.34 -11.93
N TRP A 3 -0.67 -5.10 -11.13
CA TRP A 3 -0.14 -3.76 -10.95
C TRP A 3 0.23 -3.10 -12.28
N GLN A 4 0.83 -3.87 -13.20
CA GLN A 4 1.22 -3.31 -14.49
C GLN A 4 0.03 -2.87 -15.32
N GLU A 5 -1.09 -3.57 -15.20
CA GLU A 5 -2.31 -3.17 -15.89
C GLU A 5 -2.85 -1.87 -15.33
N MET A 6 -2.78 -1.71 -14.01
CA MET A 6 -3.24 -0.48 -13.40
C MET A 6 -2.39 0.71 -13.83
N ARG A 7 -1.08 0.49 -14.01
CA ARG A 7 -0.20 1.54 -14.49
C ARG A 7 -0.58 2.03 -15.89
N GLN A 8 -1.11 1.13 -16.69
CA GLN A 8 -1.55 1.50 -18.04
C GLN A 8 -2.86 2.28 -18.02
N LEU A 9 -3.74 1.93 -17.10
CA LEU A 9 -5.02 2.63 -16.97
C LEU A 9 -4.89 4.00 -16.33
N PHE A 10 -3.97 4.15 -15.40
CA PHE A 10 -3.80 5.38 -14.63
C PHE A 10 -2.33 5.81 -14.69
N PRO A 11 -1.84 6.26 -15.84
CA PRO A 11 -0.40 6.53 -15.97
C PRO A 11 0.02 7.75 -15.16
N ASN A 12 1.15 7.59 -14.46
CA ASN A 12 1.83 8.68 -13.79
C ASN A 12 0.95 9.46 -12.81
N GLN A 13 0.23 8.74 -11.95
CA GLN A 13 -0.66 9.39 -10.97
C GLN A 13 -0.85 8.50 -9.77
N PHE A 14 -1.35 9.09 -8.69
CA PHE A 14 -1.76 8.31 -7.52
C PHE A 14 -3.10 7.66 -7.76
N VAL A 15 -3.26 6.45 -7.25
CA VAL A 15 -4.51 5.71 -7.35
C VAL A 15 -4.82 5.08 -5.99
N LEU A 16 -6.07 5.21 -5.58
CA LEU A 16 -6.60 4.47 -4.43
C LEU A 16 -7.12 3.14 -4.95
N PHE A 17 -6.69 2.06 -4.33
CA PHE A 17 -7.05 0.73 -4.80
C PHE A 17 -7.15 -0.25 -3.65
N SER A 18 -7.89 -1.34 -3.88
CA SER A 18 -7.94 -2.46 -2.96
C SER A 18 -6.87 -3.46 -3.32
N VAL A 19 -6.24 -4.06 -2.31
CA VAL A 19 -5.26 -5.12 -2.49
C VAL A 19 -5.99 -6.45 -2.48
N LEU A 20 -5.94 -7.17 -3.59
CA LEU A 20 -6.61 -8.45 -3.71
C LEU A 20 -5.67 -9.60 -3.37
N GLU A 21 -4.43 -9.51 -3.81
CA GLU A 21 -3.41 -10.52 -3.51
C GLU A 21 -2.06 -9.88 -3.34
N PHE A 22 -1.29 -10.46 -2.47
CA PHE A 22 0.09 -10.02 -2.26
C PHE A 22 0.92 -11.21 -1.79
N HIS A 23 2.24 -11.08 -1.89
CA HIS A 23 3.14 -12.04 -1.25
C HIS A 23 4.17 -11.25 -0.45
N GLN A 24 4.75 -11.90 0.54
CA GLN A 24 5.62 -11.23 1.48
C GLN A 24 6.95 -11.94 1.54
N GLU A 25 8.02 -11.14 1.51
CA GLU A 25 9.38 -11.65 1.62
C GLU A 25 10.11 -10.78 2.63
N GLY A 26 10.42 -11.36 3.80
CA GLY A 26 11.07 -10.59 4.85
C GLY A 26 10.18 -9.46 5.32
N THR A 27 10.66 -8.23 5.22
CA THR A 27 9.90 -7.05 5.63
C THR A 27 9.22 -6.35 4.46
N ARG A 28 9.24 -6.96 3.28
CA ARG A 28 8.63 -6.36 2.09
C ARG A 28 7.40 -7.13 1.69
N ARG A 29 6.35 -6.38 1.39
CA ARG A 29 5.11 -6.94 0.87
C ARG A 29 4.97 -6.50 -0.57
N TYR A 30 4.93 -7.47 -1.47
CA TYR A 30 4.79 -7.22 -2.91
C TYR A 30 3.32 -7.34 -3.27
N ILE A 31 2.77 -6.28 -3.85
CA ILE A 31 1.36 -6.24 -4.19
C ILE A 31 1.18 -6.80 -5.59
N ASP A 32 0.43 -7.88 -5.71
CA ASP A 32 0.31 -8.62 -6.96
C ASP A 32 -0.96 -8.32 -7.73
N GLU A 33 -2.11 -8.37 -7.04
CA GLU A 33 -3.41 -8.14 -7.66
C GLU A 33 -4.09 -6.98 -6.96
N VAL A 34 -4.66 -6.08 -7.75
CA VAL A 34 -5.30 -4.88 -7.21
C VAL A 34 -6.62 -4.63 -7.92
N GLU A 35 -7.47 -3.86 -7.27
CA GLU A 35 -8.71 -3.38 -7.88
C GLU A 35 -8.77 -1.87 -7.70
N PRO A 36 -8.66 -1.09 -8.78
CA PRO A 36 -8.64 0.36 -8.64
C PRO A 36 -9.99 0.88 -8.19
N ILE A 37 -9.95 1.88 -7.32
CA ILE A 37 -11.17 2.53 -6.84
C ILE A 37 -11.33 3.87 -7.54
N ARG A 38 -10.25 4.71 -7.50
CA ARG A 38 -10.28 5.99 -8.21
C ARG A 38 -8.89 6.58 -8.23
N ALA A 39 -8.70 7.49 -9.18
CA ALA A 39 -7.48 8.29 -9.22
C ALA A 39 -7.54 9.33 -8.09
N VAL A 40 -6.38 9.71 -7.57
CA VAL A 40 -6.26 10.64 -6.46
C VAL A 40 -5.32 11.76 -6.84
N ALA A 41 -5.73 12.99 -6.57
CA ALA A 41 -4.87 14.14 -6.83
C ALA A 41 -3.65 14.11 -5.92
N ASP A 42 -2.54 14.67 -6.41
CA ASP A 42 -1.28 14.65 -5.64
C ASP A 42 -1.46 15.26 -4.25
N GLU A 43 -2.17 16.36 -4.17
CA GLU A 43 -2.34 17.06 -2.90
C GLU A 43 -3.23 16.29 -1.92
N ASP A 44 -4.03 15.36 -2.42
CA ASP A 44 -4.93 14.57 -1.59
C ASP A 44 -4.37 13.20 -1.24
N ALA A 45 -3.24 12.80 -1.83
CA ALA A 45 -2.73 11.44 -1.71
C ALA A 45 -2.50 11.04 -0.26
N ARG A 46 -1.93 11.92 0.54
CA ARG A 46 -1.64 11.59 1.92
C ARG A 46 -2.92 11.41 2.74
N THR A 47 -3.87 12.31 2.56
CA THR A 47 -5.14 12.22 3.25
C THR A 47 -5.88 10.96 2.88
N GLU A 48 -5.93 10.65 1.58
CA GLU A 48 -6.58 9.43 1.12
C GLU A 48 -5.90 8.19 1.66
N PHE A 49 -4.58 8.21 1.72
CA PHE A 49 -3.83 7.09 2.27
C PHE A 49 -4.18 6.87 3.74
N ASP A 50 -4.22 7.95 4.51
CA ASP A 50 -4.53 7.87 5.93
C ASP A 50 -5.94 7.36 6.18
N GLN A 51 -6.86 7.66 5.28
CA GLN A 51 -8.27 7.29 5.43
C GLN A 51 -8.64 5.98 4.75
N ALA A 52 -7.71 5.38 4.02
CA ALA A 52 -8.04 4.23 3.17
C ALA A 52 -8.52 3.01 3.92
N GLY A 53 -8.01 2.79 5.11
CA GLY A 53 -8.42 1.64 5.90
C GLY A 53 -7.74 0.35 5.49
N PRO A 54 -8.10 -0.76 6.16
CA PRO A 54 -7.44 -2.04 5.90
C PRO A 54 -7.70 -2.53 4.48
N GLY A 55 -6.67 -3.12 3.89
CA GLY A 55 -6.78 -3.72 2.57
C GLY A 55 -6.78 -2.75 1.41
N LYS A 56 -6.61 -1.46 1.69
CA LYS A 56 -6.60 -0.44 0.65
C LYS A 56 -5.33 0.38 0.75
N LEU A 57 -4.87 0.87 -0.39
CA LEU A 57 -3.64 1.66 -0.47
C LEU A 57 -3.79 2.79 -1.48
N VAL A 58 -2.94 3.79 -1.30
CA VAL A 58 -2.74 4.84 -2.31
C VAL A 58 -1.28 4.77 -2.71
N TYR A 59 -1.04 4.62 -4.00
CA TYR A 59 0.32 4.46 -4.48
C TYR A 59 0.46 5.11 -5.86
N HIS A 60 1.66 5.61 -6.16
CA HIS A 60 1.89 6.29 -7.43
C HIS A 60 2.26 5.28 -8.51
N THR A 61 1.59 5.37 -9.64
CA THR A 61 1.77 4.38 -10.71
C THR A 61 3.08 4.53 -11.49
N SER A 62 3.85 5.58 -11.21
CA SER A 62 5.17 5.71 -11.83
C SER A 62 6.13 4.62 -11.32
N SER A 63 5.83 4.02 -10.17
CA SER A 63 6.64 2.92 -9.64
C SER A 63 6.41 1.66 -10.45
N LYS A 64 7.48 1.01 -10.88
CA LYS A 64 7.37 -0.20 -11.69
C LYS A 64 6.77 -1.37 -10.92
N VAL A 65 6.97 -1.37 -9.60
CA VAL A 65 6.42 -2.40 -8.71
C VAL A 65 5.79 -1.71 -7.52
N CYS A 66 4.79 -2.35 -6.95
CA CYS A 66 4.15 -1.84 -5.75
C CYS A 66 4.65 -2.65 -4.56
N ILE A 67 5.54 -2.06 -3.78
CA ILE A 67 6.18 -2.72 -2.65
C ILE A 67 5.95 -1.89 -1.41
N ILE A 68 5.49 -2.54 -0.35
CA ILE A 68 5.26 -1.88 0.93
C ILE A 68 6.20 -2.48 1.95
N ARG A 69 6.88 -1.62 2.68
CA ARG A 69 7.75 -2.05 3.74
C ARG A 69 6.94 -2.22 5.00
N ILE A 70 7.03 -3.39 5.61
CA ILE A 70 6.30 -3.70 6.83
C ILE A 70 7.24 -3.49 8.01
N ARG A 71 6.79 -2.69 8.99
CA ARG A 71 7.55 -2.52 10.20
C ARG A 71 7.34 -3.70 11.10
N ARG A 72 8.41 -4.29 11.56
CA ARG A 72 8.32 -5.29 12.59
C ARG A 72 8.18 -4.60 13.91
N ARG A 73 7.16 -4.97 14.58
CA ARG A 73 7.04 -4.47 15.92
C ARG A 73 7.66 -5.44 16.86
N LYS A 74 8.33 -5.10 17.76
CA LYS A 74 8.92 -6.08 18.63
C LYS A 74 8.58 -6.03 19.98
N ARG A 75 8.49 -5.85 19.61
CA ARG A 75 8.30 -5.68 20.22
C ARG A 75 7.92 -5.31 20.99
N SER A 76 8.09 -5.09 20.93
CA SER A 76 7.62 -4.68 21.44
C SER A 76 7.41 -4.56 22.25
N ARG A 77 7.70 -4.43 22.47
CA ARG A 77 7.45 -4.24 23.08
C ARG A 77 7.13 -4.29 23.92
N VAL A 78 7.54 -4.30 24.09
CA VAL A 78 7.12 -4.33 24.75
C VAL A 78 6.84 -4.18 25.50
N ARG A 79 7.10 -4.03 25.61
CA ARG A 79 6.84 -3.95 26.19
C ARG A 79 6.44 -3.82 26.98
N ARG A 80 6.67 -3.68 27.16
CA ARG A 80 6.31 -3.65 27.75
C ARG A 80 5.93 -3.67 28.55
N LYS A 81 6.23 -3.64 28.75
CA LYS A 81 5.98 -3.81 29.36
C LYS A 81 5.68 -3.77 30.12
N LYS A 82 5.96 -3.69 30.34
CA LYS A 82 5.76 -3.80 31.03
C LYS A 82 5.42 -3.80 31.89
N THR A 83 5.73 -3.62 32.03
CA THR A 83 5.42 -3.78 32.81
C THR A 83 5.17 -3.88 33.49
N LYS A 84 5.44 -3.59 33.96
CA LYS A 84 5.25 -3.79 34.56
C LYS A 84 4.98 -4.04 34.86
#